data_12365917815d9ecb91c076b946733aea
#
_entry.id   12365917815d9ecb91c076b946733aea
#
_cell.length_a   1.000
_cell.length_b   1.000
_cell.length_c   1.000
_cell.angle_alpha   90.00
_cell.angle_beta   90.00
_cell.angle_gamma   90.00
#
_symmetry.space_group_name_H-M   'P 1'
#
loop_
_entity.id
_entity.type
_entity.pdbx_description
1 polymer ?
#
loop_
_entity_poly.entity_id
_entity_poly.type
_entity_poly.pdbx_seq_one_letter_code
_entity_poly.pdbx_strand_id
1 'polypeptide(L)'
;MPPPHPPVPRRILPTIAAAQLGGTSLWFAANAIDADLQRDWALTSSTAGAVTSAVHAGFIVGTLFYSLLMIADRFSPRKVYLVSSLLAALANAAVLLLPEVLLSMTATRFGIGFFLAGIYPVGMKIASGWYQKGLGGALGFLVGALVLGTALPHALRALGTAWPWEEVILVLSTLAVGGGLLMWFLVPDGPYLVKGGASARER
;
A
#
# COMPACT_ATOMS: atom_id res chain seq x y z
N MET A 1 -32.26 17.40 -16.84
CA MET A 1 -31.31 17.55 -15.71
C MET A 1 -30.72 16.17 -15.41
N PRO A 2 -29.44 16.02 -15.29
CA PRO A 2 -28.88 14.75 -14.83
C PRO A 2 -29.40 14.44 -13.42
N PRO A 3 -29.65 13.17 -13.09
CA PRO A 3 -30.15 12.79 -11.78
C PRO A 3 -29.21 13.29 -10.68
N PRO A 4 -29.73 13.67 -9.51
CA PRO A 4 -28.91 14.14 -8.42
C PRO A 4 -27.91 13.05 -8.01
N HIS A 5 -26.62 13.43 -7.88
CA HIS A 5 -25.57 12.50 -7.46
C HIS A 5 -25.90 11.93 -6.07
N PRO A 6 -25.82 10.61 -5.86
CA PRO A 6 -26.07 10.05 -4.56
C PRO A 6 -25.05 10.64 -3.55
N PRO A 7 -25.47 10.97 -2.32
CA PRO A 7 -24.58 11.50 -1.31
C PRO A 7 -23.53 10.45 -0.95
N VAL A 8 -22.26 10.85 -0.91
CA VAL A 8 -21.17 9.97 -0.49
C VAL A 8 -21.27 9.74 1.02
N PRO A 9 -21.37 8.49 1.50
CA PRO A 9 -21.41 8.21 2.93
C PRO A 9 -20.16 8.76 3.64
N ARG A 10 -20.33 9.44 4.78
CA ARG A 10 -19.24 10.12 5.50
C ARG A 10 -18.09 9.19 5.90
N ARG A 11 -18.34 7.90 6.04
CA ARG A 11 -17.33 6.88 6.40
C ARG A 11 -16.36 6.53 5.27
N ILE A 12 -16.72 6.76 4.00
CA ILE A 12 -15.96 6.25 2.85
C ILE A 12 -14.53 6.80 2.83
N LEU A 13 -14.37 8.13 2.83
CA LEU A 13 -13.06 8.74 2.75
C LEU A 13 -12.16 8.41 3.95
N PRO A 14 -12.61 8.53 5.21
CA PRO A 14 -11.81 8.14 6.36
C PRO A 14 -11.39 6.66 6.35
N THR A 15 -12.28 5.77 5.89
CA THR A 15 -11.95 4.33 5.80
C THR A 15 -10.90 4.06 4.73
N ILE A 16 -11.04 4.67 3.54
CA ILE A 16 -10.03 4.55 2.48
C ILE A 16 -8.69 5.10 2.97
N ALA A 17 -8.69 6.25 3.66
CA ALA A 17 -7.49 6.86 4.19
C ALA A 17 -6.81 5.99 5.26
N ALA A 18 -7.57 5.43 6.19
CA ALA A 18 -7.05 4.51 7.21
C ALA A 18 -6.46 3.24 6.58
N ALA A 19 -7.15 2.65 5.57
CA ALA A 19 -6.65 1.54 4.81
C ALA A 19 -5.34 1.89 4.08
N GLN A 20 -5.29 3.07 3.45
CA GLN A 20 -4.14 3.59 2.73
C GLN A 20 -2.94 3.77 3.66
N LEU A 21 -3.15 4.40 4.83
CA LEU A 21 -2.13 4.57 5.86
C LEU A 21 -1.52 3.22 6.26
N GLY A 22 -2.36 2.23 6.58
CA GLY A 22 -1.91 0.89 6.94
C GLY A 22 -1.12 0.21 5.82
N GLY A 23 -1.62 0.24 4.58
CA GLY A 23 -0.96 -0.39 3.44
C GLY A 23 0.37 0.27 3.07
N THR A 24 0.44 1.61 3.11
CA THR A 24 1.65 2.35 2.73
C THR A 24 2.71 2.42 3.81
N SER A 25 2.40 2.01 5.06
CA SER A 25 3.38 1.89 6.14
C SER A 25 4.51 0.91 5.83
N LEU A 26 4.29 -0.03 4.92
CA LEU A 26 5.33 -0.97 4.48
C LEU A 26 6.44 -0.33 3.65
N TRP A 27 6.20 0.86 3.06
CA TRP A 27 7.13 1.50 2.12
C TRP A 27 8.52 1.70 2.70
N PHE A 28 8.60 2.29 3.89
CA PHE A 28 9.86 2.60 4.56
C PHE A 28 10.11 1.72 5.81
N ALA A 29 9.49 0.55 5.89
CA ALA A 29 9.68 -0.35 7.02
C ALA A 29 11.15 -0.71 7.26
N ALA A 30 11.92 -1.03 6.19
CA ALA A 30 13.34 -1.34 6.31
C ALA A 30 14.19 -0.13 6.73
N ASN A 31 13.83 1.07 6.27
CA ASN A 31 14.57 2.28 6.65
C ASN A 31 14.47 2.59 8.14
N ALA A 32 13.34 2.26 8.76
CA ALA A 32 13.14 2.48 10.20
C ALA A 32 13.96 1.51 11.07
N ILE A 33 14.37 0.36 10.53
CA ILE A 33 15.16 -0.67 11.22
C ILE A 33 16.58 -0.81 10.65
N ASP A 34 17.02 0.13 9.82
CA ASP A 34 18.31 0.06 9.12
C ASP A 34 19.50 -0.10 10.07
N ALA A 35 19.49 0.60 11.20
CA ALA A 35 20.54 0.49 12.22
C ALA A 35 20.61 -0.91 12.85
N ASP A 36 19.47 -1.58 13.02
CA ASP A 36 19.41 -2.94 13.53
C ASP A 36 19.94 -3.93 12.50
N LEU A 37 19.55 -3.77 11.23
CA LEU A 37 20.02 -4.60 10.13
C LEU A 37 21.53 -4.46 9.91
N GLN A 38 22.08 -3.26 10.06
CA GLN A 38 23.52 -3.05 9.98
C GLN A 38 24.25 -3.78 11.11
N ARG A 39 23.70 -3.78 12.33
CA ARG A 39 24.29 -4.46 13.48
C ARG A 39 24.15 -5.98 13.40
N ASP A 40 22.93 -6.46 13.12
CA ASP A 40 22.59 -7.89 13.27
C ASP A 40 22.94 -8.69 12.00
N TRP A 41 22.79 -8.08 10.81
CA TRP A 41 23.06 -8.71 9.53
C TRP A 41 24.38 -8.28 8.90
N ALA A 42 25.20 -7.51 9.63
CA ALA A 42 26.48 -6.96 9.17
C ALA A 42 26.36 -6.19 7.83
N LEU A 43 25.19 -5.59 7.56
CA LEU A 43 24.97 -4.77 6.38
C LEU A 43 25.71 -3.44 6.51
N THR A 44 26.30 -2.97 5.42
CA THR A 44 26.99 -1.67 5.40
C THR A 44 26.00 -0.55 5.05
N SER A 45 26.34 0.69 5.42
CA SER A 45 25.54 1.87 5.05
C SER A 45 25.35 2.03 3.53
N SER A 46 26.28 1.51 2.71
CA SER A 46 26.14 1.49 1.26
C SER A 46 25.05 0.54 0.77
N THR A 47 24.71 -0.51 1.53
CA THR A 47 23.64 -1.45 1.18
C THR A 47 22.26 -0.92 1.52
N ALA A 48 22.12 0.02 2.46
CA ALA A 48 20.85 0.67 2.78
C ALA A 48 20.23 1.37 1.57
N GLY A 49 21.05 2.01 0.73
CA GLY A 49 20.62 2.60 -0.54
C GLY A 49 20.06 1.56 -1.53
N ALA A 50 20.67 0.38 -1.62
CA ALA A 50 20.18 -0.71 -2.47
C ALA A 50 18.83 -1.25 -1.98
N VAL A 51 18.65 -1.43 -0.66
CA VAL A 51 17.41 -1.86 -0.02
C VAL A 51 16.28 -0.87 -0.28
N THR A 52 16.55 0.43 -0.11
CA THR A 52 15.57 1.50 -0.41
C THR A 52 15.26 1.58 -1.90
N SER A 53 16.26 1.43 -2.77
CA SER A 53 16.05 1.43 -4.23
C SER A 53 15.24 0.24 -4.70
N ALA A 54 15.36 -0.92 -4.04
CA ALA A 54 14.62 -2.13 -4.40
C ALA A 54 13.10 -1.94 -4.25
N VAL A 55 12.61 -1.28 -3.19
CA VAL A 55 11.17 -1.02 -3.04
C VAL A 55 10.66 -0.07 -4.13
N HIS A 56 11.43 0.95 -4.49
CA HIS A 56 11.05 1.86 -5.58
C HIS A 56 11.06 1.18 -6.94
N ALA A 57 12.09 0.35 -7.23
CA ALA A 57 12.15 -0.44 -8.46
C ALA A 57 10.96 -1.41 -8.55
N GLY A 58 10.65 -2.10 -7.45
CA GLY A 58 9.45 -2.94 -7.35
C GLY A 58 8.17 -2.17 -7.64
N PHE A 59 8.02 -0.97 -7.08
CA PHE A 59 6.85 -0.13 -7.32
C PHE A 59 6.71 0.31 -8.77
N ILE A 60 7.82 0.69 -9.42
CA ILE A 60 7.82 1.05 -10.85
C ILE A 60 7.39 -0.14 -11.69
N VAL A 61 8.03 -1.30 -11.51
CA VAL A 61 7.70 -2.53 -12.25
C VAL A 61 6.26 -2.97 -11.97
N GLY A 62 5.84 -2.93 -10.71
CA GLY A 62 4.47 -3.24 -10.31
C GLY A 62 3.47 -2.30 -10.97
N THR A 63 3.71 -0.99 -10.95
CA THR A 63 2.81 -0.01 -11.59
C THR A 63 2.67 -0.27 -13.09
N LEU A 64 3.77 -0.56 -13.78
CA LEU A 64 3.72 -0.95 -15.19
C LEU A 64 2.91 -2.23 -15.40
N PHE A 65 3.16 -3.26 -14.59
CA PHE A 65 2.45 -4.53 -14.67
C PHE A 65 0.95 -4.37 -14.43
N TYR A 66 0.55 -3.70 -13.35
CA TYR A 66 -0.87 -3.47 -13.03
C TYR A 66 -1.57 -2.62 -14.10
N SER A 67 -0.87 -1.64 -14.66
CA SER A 67 -1.40 -0.74 -15.67
C SER A 67 -1.53 -1.43 -17.04
N LEU A 68 -0.47 -2.09 -17.53
CA LEU A 68 -0.48 -2.77 -18.82
C LEU A 68 -1.50 -3.91 -18.88
N LEU A 69 -1.66 -4.64 -17.78
CA LEU A 69 -2.64 -5.71 -17.67
C LEU A 69 -4.03 -5.19 -17.27
N MET A 70 -4.20 -3.90 -17.02
CA MET A 70 -5.45 -3.28 -16.61
C MET A 70 -6.09 -4.00 -15.40
N ILE A 71 -5.28 -4.45 -14.44
CA ILE A 71 -5.71 -5.35 -13.35
C ILE A 71 -6.88 -4.75 -12.55
N ALA A 72 -6.79 -3.47 -12.19
CA ALA A 72 -7.84 -2.79 -11.43
C ALA A 72 -9.07 -2.40 -12.28
N ASP A 73 -9.06 -2.66 -13.61
CA ASP A 73 -10.20 -2.51 -14.51
C ASP A 73 -10.88 -3.86 -14.77
N ARG A 74 -10.09 -4.93 -14.84
CA ARG A 74 -10.58 -6.30 -15.06
C ARG A 74 -11.18 -6.93 -13.82
N PHE A 75 -10.61 -6.62 -12.65
CA PHE A 75 -11.05 -7.13 -11.36
C PHE A 75 -11.61 -6.01 -10.49
N SER A 76 -12.44 -6.36 -9.49
CA SER A 76 -12.90 -5.37 -8.51
C SER A 76 -11.69 -4.71 -7.83
N PRO A 77 -11.58 -3.37 -7.85
CA PRO A 77 -10.46 -2.66 -7.23
C PRO A 77 -10.28 -3.00 -5.75
N ARG A 78 -11.38 -3.25 -5.01
CA ARG A 78 -11.31 -3.68 -3.60
C ARG A 78 -10.63 -5.04 -3.45
N LYS A 79 -10.91 -5.99 -4.37
CA LYS A 79 -10.26 -7.31 -4.38
C LYS A 79 -8.77 -7.17 -4.69
N VAL A 80 -8.44 -6.35 -5.68
CA VAL A 80 -7.03 -6.06 -6.03
C VAL A 80 -6.30 -5.46 -4.84
N TYR A 81 -6.91 -4.48 -4.19
CA TYR A 81 -6.35 -3.83 -2.99
C TYR A 81 -6.09 -4.85 -1.87
N LEU A 82 -7.09 -5.67 -1.52
CA LEU A 82 -6.97 -6.69 -0.48
C LEU A 82 -5.84 -7.68 -0.77
N VAL A 83 -5.86 -8.28 -1.98
CA VAL A 83 -4.85 -9.29 -2.37
C VAL A 83 -3.46 -8.66 -2.35
N SER A 84 -3.30 -7.45 -2.87
CA SER A 84 -2.02 -6.75 -2.86
C SER A 84 -1.55 -6.43 -1.44
N SER A 85 -2.45 -6.04 -0.54
CA SER A 85 -2.12 -5.78 0.88
C SER A 85 -1.67 -7.06 1.59
N LEU A 86 -2.33 -8.18 1.34
CA LEU A 86 -1.95 -9.47 1.92
C LEU A 86 -0.58 -9.93 1.41
N LEU A 87 -0.33 -9.81 0.10
CA LEU A 87 0.95 -10.22 -0.50
C LEU A 87 2.10 -9.28 -0.08
N ALA A 88 1.84 -7.98 0.05
CA ALA A 88 2.83 -7.03 0.56
C ALA A 88 3.16 -7.31 2.03
N ALA A 89 2.15 -7.57 2.87
CA ALA A 89 2.35 -7.95 4.26
C ALA A 89 3.12 -9.26 4.41
N LEU A 90 2.79 -10.26 3.58
CA LEU A 90 3.51 -11.54 3.54
C LEU A 90 4.98 -11.33 3.13
N ALA A 91 5.23 -10.54 2.08
CA ALA A 91 6.60 -10.22 1.66
C ALA A 91 7.37 -9.49 2.76
N ASN A 92 6.70 -8.58 3.52
CA ASN A 92 7.34 -7.90 4.65
C ASN A 92 7.67 -8.85 5.78
N ALA A 93 6.74 -9.72 6.18
CA ALA A 93 6.96 -10.69 7.24
C ALA A 93 7.94 -11.81 6.83
N ALA A 94 8.05 -12.14 5.55
CA ALA A 94 8.95 -13.19 5.06
C ALA A 94 10.41 -12.93 5.40
N VAL A 95 10.82 -11.67 5.58
CA VAL A 95 12.19 -11.33 6.00
C VAL A 95 12.59 -11.99 7.31
N LEU A 96 11.64 -12.29 8.20
CA LEU A 96 11.86 -12.94 9.49
C LEU A 96 12.23 -14.44 9.36
N LEU A 97 11.98 -15.03 8.20
CA LEU A 97 12.17 -16.47 7.95
C LEU A 97 13.27 -16.74 6.91
N LEU A 98 13.77 -15.71 6.26
CA LEU A 98 14.77 -15.83 5.19
C LEU A 98 16.19 -15.69 5.76
N PRO A 99 17.21 -16.20 5.03
CA PRO A 99 18.60 -15.99 5.42
C PRO A 99 18.95 -14.50 5.57
N GLU A 100 19.77 -14.17 6.56
CA GLU A 100 20.20 -12.83 6.92
C GLU A 100 21.23 -12.28 5.92
N VAL A 101 20.84 -12.15 4.67
CA VAL A 101 21.69 -11.68 3.58
C VAL A 101 21.03 -10.55 2.80
N LEU A 102 21.83 -9.70 2.19
CA LEU A 102 21.36 -8.56 1.40
C LEU A 102 20.34 -8.96 0.32
N LEU A 103 20.53 -10.13 -0.31
CA LEU A 103 19.61 -10.62 -1.36
C LEU A 103 18.21 -10.87 -0.82
N SER A 104 18.07 -11.48 0.36
CA SER A 104 16.78 -11.70 1.00
C SER A 104 16.07 -10.38 1.28
N MET A 105 16.79 -9.39 1.82
CA MET A 105 16.26 -8.06 2.09
C MET A 105 15.84 -7.35 0.81
N THR A 106 16.67 -7.30 -0.22
CA THR A 106 16.35 -6.62 -1.47
C THR A 106 15.21 -7.28 -2.22
N ALA A 107 15.14 -8.62 -2.23
CA ALA A 107 14.04 -9.35 -2.86
C ALA A 107 12.69 -9.10 -2.18
N THR A 108 12.64 -9.13 -0.83
CA THR A 108 11.41 -8.81 -0.09
C THR A 108 11.00 -7.36 -0.29
N ARG A 109 11.94 -6.39 -0.28
CA ARG A 109 11.65 -4.97 -0.57
C ARG A 109 11.12 -4.76 -1.97
N PHE A 110 11.70 -5.41 -2.98
CA PHE A 110 11.18 -5.38 -4.33
C PHE A 110 9.74 -5.91 -4.39
N GLY A 111 9.48 -7.05 -3.76
CA GLY A 111 8.14 -7.65 -3.69
C GLY A 111 7.13 -6.72 -3.03
N ILE A 112 7.48 -6.08 -1.90
CA ILE A 112 6.64 -5.08 -1.24
C ILE A 112 6.32 -3.95 -2.21
N GLY A 113 7.34 -3.36 -2.86
CA GLY A 113 7.16 -2.30 -3.84
C GLY A 113 6.20 -2.70 -4.96
N PHE A 114 6.39 -3.90 -5.52
CA PHE A 114 5.53 -4.45 -6.57
C PHE A 114 4.05 -4.49 -6.14
N PHE A 115 3.76 -4.97 -4.94
CA PHE A 115 2.39 -5.05 -4.44
C PHE A 115 1.84 -3.70 -3.97
N LEU A 116 2.68 -2.75 -3.55
CA LEU A 116 2.25 -1.37 -3.26
C LEU A 116 1.60 -0.68 -4.46
N ALA A 117 1.95 -1.07 -5.69
CA ALA A 117 1.28 -0.62 -6.91
C ALA A 117 -0.20 -1.04 -6.97
N GLY A 118 -0.57 -2.16 -6.33
CA GLY A 118 -1.95 -2.60 -6.16
C GLY A 118 -2.65 -1.99 -4.94
N ILE A 119 -1.95 -1.23 -4.12
CA ILE A 119 -2.48 -0.56 -2.92
C ILE A 119 -2.70 0.92 -3.21
N TYR A 120 -1.67 1.70 -3.40
CA TYR A 120 -1.76 3.15 -3.47
C TYR A 120 -2.56 3.67 -4.68
N PRO A 121 -2.21 3.35 -5.94
CA PRO A 121 -2.99 3.79 -7.10
C PRO A 121 -4.41 3.21 -7.12
N VAL A 122 -4.57 1.98 -6.66
CA VAL A 122 -5.88 1.33 -6.61
C VAL A 122 -6.77 1.96 -5.55
N GLY A 123 -6.23 2.38 -4.41
CA GLY A 123 -6.96 3.16 -3.41
C GLY A 123 -7.47 4.49 -3.97
N MET A 124 -6.66 5.19 -4.76
CA MET A 124 -7.09 6.40 -5.48
C MET A 124 -8.21 6.11 -6.49
N LYS A 125 -8.12 4.99 -7.22
CA LYS A 125 -9.18 4.55 -8.13
C LYS A 125 -10.48 4.22 -7.39
N ILE A 126 -10.42 3.59 -6.23
CA ILE A 126 -11.60 3.35 -5.39
C ILE A 126 -12.24 4.68 -4.98
N ALA A 127 -11.43 5.66 -4.54
CA ALA A 127 -11.93 6.99 -4.18
C ALA A 127 -12.57 7.69 -5.39
N SER A 128 -11.98 7.64 -6.58
CA SER A 128 -12.56 8.22 -7.79
C SER A 128 -13.89 7.59 -8.17
N GLY A 129 -14.13 6.33 -7.81
CA GLY A 129 -15.42 5.67 -7.97
C GLY A 129 -16.52 6.23 -7.05
N TRP A 130 -16.15 6.96 -6.00
CA TRP A 130 -17.10 7.60 -5.07
C TRP A 130 -17.24 9.10 -5.28
N TYR A 131 -16.17 9.80 -5.67
CA TYR A 131 -16.08 11.24 -5.73
C TYR A 131 -15.98 11.73 -7.17
N GLN A 132 -17.05 12.34 -7.72
CA GLN A 132 -16.97 13.13 -8.94
C GLN A 132 -16.75 14.62 -8.63
N LYS A 133 -17.52 15.16 -7.67
CA LYS A 133 -17.31 16.50 -7.14
C LYS A 133 -16.38 16.44 -5.95
N GLY A 134 -15.41 17.36 -5.88
CA GLY A 134 -14.43 17.40 -4.79
C GLY A 134 -13.37 16.28 -4.85
N LEU A 135 -13.20 15.59 -5.97
CA LEU A 135 -12.22 14.51 -6.15
C LEU A 135 -10.81 14.95 -5.79
N GLY A 136 -10.39 16.16 -6.19
CA GLY A 136 -9.07 16.69 -5.85
C GLY A 136 -8.83 16.77 -4.33
N GLY A 137 -9.84 17.21 -3.57
CA GLY A 137 -9.77 17.22 -2.10
C GLY A 137 -9.69 15.81 -1.49
N ALA A 138 -10.49 14.87 -2.01
CA ALA A 138 -10.44 13.47 -1.58
C ALA A 138 -9.07 12.84 -1.87
N LEU A 139 -8.52 13.04 -3.07
CA LEU A 139 -7.19 12.54 -3.44
C LEU A 139 -6.09 13.21 -2.60
N GLY A 140 -6.17 14.52 -2.36
CA GLY A 140 -5.24 15.23 -1.46
C GLY A 140 -5.24 14.67 -0.04
N PHE A 141 -6.41 14.30 0.48
CA PHE A 141 -6.52 13.64 1.78
C PHE A 141 -5.86 12.25 1.79
N LEU A 142 -5.99 11.49 0.69
CA LEU A 142 -5.33 10.19 0.54
C LEU A 142 -3.81 10.31 0.38
N VAL A 143 -3.32 11.37 -0.28
CA VAL A 143 -1.87 11.68 -0.32
C VAL A 143 -1.36 12.00 1.09
N GLY A 144 -2.13 12.75 1.88
CA GLY A 144 -1.81 12.97 3.30
C GLY A 144 -1.73 11.66 4.10
N ALA A 145 -2.67 10.75 3.89
CA ALA A 145 -2.63 9.42 4.51
C ALA A 145 -1.42 8.58 4.06
N LEU A 146 -1.02 8.68 2.79
CA LEU A 146 0.21 8.07 2.28
C LEU A 146 1.43 8.59 3.05
N VAL A 147 1.58 9.92 3.16
CA VAL A 147 2.72 10.56 3.85
C VAL A 147 2.77 10.10 5.31
N LEU A 148 1.64 10.11 6.01
CA LEU A 148 1.56 9.63 7.39
C LEU A 148 1.87 8.14 7.49
N GLY A 149 1.39 7.33 6.55
CA GLY A 149 1.70 5.90 6.48
C GLY A 149 3.19 5.64 6.30
N THR A 150 3.85 6.36 5.40
CA THR A 150 5.29 6.22 5.18
C THR A 150 6.14 6.72 6.36
N ALA A 151 5.63 7.65 7.18
CA ALA A 151 6.28 8.11 8.40
C ALA A 151 6.07 7.16 9.60
N LEU A 152 5.03 6.33 9.57
CA LEU A 152 4.63 5.48 10.69
C LEU A 152 5.73 4.52 11.19
N PRO A 153 6.53 3.85 10.35
CA PRO A 153 7.61 2.99 10.81
C PRO A 153 8.62 3.75 11.69
N HIS A 154 8.97 4.97 11.30
CA HIS A 154 9.89 5.83 12.05
C HIS A 154 9.27 6.29 13.38
N ALA A 155 7.97 6.61 13.38
CA ALA A 155 7.25 6.96 14.61
C ALA A 155 7.19 5.78 15.58
N LEU A 156 6.93 4.57 15.11
CA LEU A 156 6.95 3.35 15.93
C LEU A 156 8.33 3.13 16.56
N ARG A 157 9.40 3.31 15.79
CA ARG A 157 10.77 3.20 16.31
C ARG A 157 11.08 4.29 17.34
N ALA A 158 10.63 5.52 17.13
CA ALA A 158 10.87 6.62 18.07
C ALA A 158 10.14 6.43 19.41
N LEU A 159 8.93 5.87 19.37
CA LEU A 159 8.11 5.60 20.56
C LEU A 159 8.50 4.30 21.26
N GLY A 160 8.90 3.29 20.51
CA GLY A 160 9.28 1.96 20.98
C GLY A 160 10.78 1.69 20.82
N THR A 161 11.65 2.54 21.36
CA THR A 161 13.12 2.42 21.20
C THR A 161 13.69 1.10 21.69
N ALA A 162 12.98 0.40 22.57
CA ALA A 162 13.35 -0.92 23.10
C ALA A 162 12.73 -2.09 22.33
N TRP A 163 11.89 -1.83 21.34
CA TRP A 163 11.24 -2.91 20.57
C TRP A 163 12.25 -3.59 19.65
N PRO A 164 12.31 -4.93 19.63
CA PRO A 164 13.02 -5.68 18.60
C PRO A 164 12.53 -5.27 17.21
N TRP A 165 13.43 -5.23 16.24
CA TRP A 165 13.07 -4.83 14.88
C TRP A 165 12.05 -5.80 14.23
N GLU A 166 12.04 -7.05 14.65
CA GLU A 166 11.09 -8.09 14.23
C GLU A 166 9.65 -7.71 14.61
N GLU A 167 9.44 -7.15 15.80
CA GLU A 167 8.12 -6.70 16.25
C GLU A 167 7.62 -5.53 15.39
N VAL A 168 8.50 -4.61 15.02
CA VAL A 168 8.15 -3.51 14.10
C VAL A 168 7.67 -4.07 12.76
N ILE A 169 8.38 -5.06 12.20
CA ILE A 169 7.98 -5.73 10.96
C ILE A 169 6.61 -6.39 11.11
N LEU A 170 6.34 -7.10 12.20
CA LEU A 170 5.06 -7.76 12.45
C LEU A 170 3.90 -6.77 12.62
N VAL A 171 4.12 -5.69 13.36
CA VAL A 171 3.12 -4.62 13.54
C VAL A 171 2.76 -3.99 12.20
N LEU A 172 3.75 -3.62 11.39
CA LEU A 172 3.51 -3.03 10.07
C LEU A 172 2.80 -4.00 9.12
N SER A 173 3.18 -5.28 9.14
CA SER A 173 2.49 -6.32 8.36
C SER A 173 1.03 -6.46 8.78
N THR A 174 0.76 -6.44 10.09
CA THR A 174 -0.61 -6.51 10.65
C THR A 174 -1.43 -5.29 10.25
N LEU A 175 -0.85 -4.09 10.28
CA LEU A 175 -1.52 -2.87 9.83
C LEU A 175 -1.87 -2.91 8.34
N ALA A 176 -0.99 -3.44 7.50
CA ALA A 176 -1.27 -3.61 6.07
C ALA A 176 -2.39 -4.61 5.80
N VAL A 177 -2.41 -5.74 6.51
CA VAL A 177 -3.53 -6.71 6.47
C VAL A 177 -4.82 -6.04 6.92
N GLY A 178 -4.80 -5.34 8.07
CA GLY A 178 -5.95 -4.59 8.59
C GLY A 178 -6.47 -3.56 7.58
N GLY A 179 -5.58 -2.82 6.93
CA GLY A 179 -5.93 -1.88 5.84
C GLY A 179 -6.64 -2.58 4.68
N GLY A 180 -6.12 -3.73 4.23
CA GLY A 180 -6.75 -4.55 3.20
C GLY A 180 -8.16 -5.02 3.59
N LEU A 181 -8.33 -5.50 4.81
CA LEU A 181 -9.63 -5.95 5.35
C LEU A 181 -10.61 -4.78 5.52
N LEU A 182 -10.17 -3.62 6.04
CA LEU A 182 -10.98 -2.42 6.11
C LEU A 182 -11.51 -2.01 4.74
N MET A 183 -10.63 -2.00 3.71
CA MET A 183 -11.04 -1.70 2.35
C MET A 183 -12.06 -2.69 1.83
N TRP A 184 -11.86 -3.97 2.06
CA TRP A 184 -12.74 -5.02 1.58
C TRP A 184 -14.13 -5.00 2.22
N PHE A 185 -14.21 -4.88 3.54
CA PHE A 185 -15.48 -5.01 4.26
C PHE A 185 -16.26 -3.71 4.38
N LEU A 186 -15.58 -2.56 4.46
CA LEU A 186 -16.24 -1.28 4.80
C LEU A 186 -16.40 -0.33 3.61
N VAL A 187 -15.67 -0.54 2.50
CA VAL A 187 -15.74 0.31 1.31
C VAL A 187 -16.35 -0.47 0.15
N PRO A 188 -17.68 -0.35 -0.11
CA PRO A 188 -18.28 -0.96 -1.29
C PRO A 188 -17.81 -0.29 -2.58
N ASP A 189 -18.08 -0.92 -3.73
CA ASP A 189 -17.78 -0.32 -5.03
C ASP A 189 -18.56 0.99 -5.19
N GLY A 190 -17.88 2.04 -5.63
CA GLY A 190 -18.48 3.35 -5.81
C GLY A 190 -19.43 3.38 -7.03
N PRO A 191 -20.43 4.27 -6.99
CA PRO A 191 -21.43 4.36 -8.06
C PRO A 191 -20.87 4.79 -9.41
N TYR A 192 -19.68 5.41 -9.42
CA TYR A 192 -19.02 5.91 -10.63
C TYR A 192 -17.87 5.01 -11.09
N LEU A 193 -17.74 3.83 -10.50
CA LEU A 193 -16.69 2.89 -10.89
C LEU A 193 -17.01 2.31 -12.27
N VAL A 194 -16.23 2.70 -13.27
CA VAL A 194 -16.35 2.13 -14.63
C VAL A 194 -15.73 0.73 -14.61
N LYS A 195 -16.57 -0.29 -14.80
CA LYS A 195 -16.11 -1.67 -14.99
C LYS A 195 -15.63 -1.83 -16.42
N GLY A 196 -14.38 -2.21 -16.60
CA GLY A 196 -13.72 -2.35 -17.91
C GLY A 196 -14.28 -3.49 -18.79
N GLY A 197 -15.52 -3.47 -19.10
CA GLY A 197 -16.19 -4.41 -19.99
C GLY A 197 -17.50 -3.89 -20.57
N ALA A 198 -18.09 -2.85 -19.99
CA ALA A 198 -19.38 -2.33 -20.43
C ALA A 198 -19.29 -1.21 -21.49
N SER A 199 -18.15 -0.50 -21.55
CA SER A 199 -18.01 0.67 -22.45
C SER A 199 -17.71 0.33 -23.92
N ALA A 200 -17.31 -0.91 -24.23
CA ALA A 200 -16.97 -1.31 -25.60
C ALA A 200 -18.18 -1.81 -26.42
N ARG A 201 -19.37 -1.91 -25.82
CA ARG A 201 -20.58 -2.39 -26.52
C ARG A 201 -21.64 -1.32 -26.81
N GLU A 202 -21.42 -0.09 -26.35
CA GLU A 202 -22.40 1.01 -26.52
C GLU A 202 -21.84 2.21 -27.32
N ARG A 203 -20.82 2.01 -28.17
CA ARG A 203 -20.41 2.99 -29.17
C ARG A 203 -20.45 2.43 -30.57
#